data_51e2df66fe54cd40d8bc1a6f6c593d9b
#
_entry.id   51e2df66fe54cd40d8bc1a6f6c593d9b
#
_cell.length_a   1.000
_cell.length_b   1.000
_cell.length_c   1.000
_cell.angle_alpha   90.00
_cell.angle_beta   90.00
_cell.angle_gamma   90.00
#
_symmetry.space_group_name_H-M   'P 1'
#
loop_
_entity.id
_entity.type
_entity.pdbx_description
1 polymer ?
#
loop_
_entity_poly.entity_id
_entity_poly.type
_entity_poly.pdbx_seq_one_letter_code
_entity_poly.pdbx_strand_id
1 'polypeptide(L)'
;MKPQDVVILFKIIALGENNWTQSMLSSQLGISQSEISESIKRSKYSGLINTIDNHVNKRTFFDFVINGLKVVFPQRPGAIVRGVPTAHAAPFFQNKFYSEEQYVWPSGKGQVRGQAIIPLYKTVTSAIENDQFLYQLLALADIIRVGRAREKEMAIEMMEQHLQYA
;
A
#
# COMPACT_ATOMS: atom_id res chain seq x y z
N MET A 1 -12.12 -9.24 -3.29
CA MET A 1 -10.85 -8.48 -3.29
C MET A 1 -9.74 -9.33 -2.69
N LYS A 2 -8.55 -9.28 -3.27
CA LYS A 2 -7.35 -9.91 -2.75
C LYS A 2 -6.37 -8.82 -2.28
N PRO A 3 -5.43 -9.11 -1.37
CA PRO A 3 -4.52 -8.07 -0.87
C PRO A 3 -3.65 -7.46 -1.97
N GLN A 4 -3.22 -8.22 -2.97
CA GLN A 4 -2.50 -7.66 -4.12
C GLN A 4 -3.31 -6.65 -4.94
N ASP A 5 -4.65 -6.71 -4.90
CA ASP A 5 -5.49 -5.73 -5.59
C ASP A 5 -5.26 -4.33 -5.04
N VAL A 6 -5.06 -4.23 -3.72
CA VAL A 6 -4.75 -2.96 -3.06
C VAL A 6 -3.41 -2.40 -3.53
N VAL A 7 -2.38 -3.25 -3.62
CA VAL A 7 -1.05 -2.86 -4.12
C VAL A 7 -1.14 -2.36 -5.57
N ILE A 8 -1.87 -3.06 -6.41
CA ILE A 8 -2.06 -2.70 -7.82
C ILE A 8 -2.80 -1.35 -7.95
N LEU A 9 -3.85 -1.14 -7.17
CA LEU A 9 -4.58 0.13 -7.18
C LEU A 9 -3.70 1.30 -6.73
N PHE A 10 -2.92 1.14 -5.68
CA PHE A 10 -1.95 2.15 -5.27
C PHE A 10 -0.90 2.41 -6.36
N LYS A 11 -0.44 1.37 -7.04
CA LYS A 11 0.53 1.53 -8.14
C LYS A 11 -0.05 2.33 -9.29
N ILE A 12 -1.28 2.05 -9.68
CA ILE A 12 -1.97 2.83 -10.73
C ILE A 12 -2.07 4.30 -10.33
N ILE A 13 -2.42 4.57 -9.08
CA ILE A 13 -2.45 5.93 -8.55
C ILE A 13 -1.06 6.58 -8.58
N ALA A 14 -0.03 5.84 -8.18
CA ALA A 14 1.36 6.33 -8.18
C ALA A 14 1.87 6.66 -9.60
N LEU A 15 1.37 5.98 -10.62
CA LEU A 15 1.69 6.28 -12.01
C LEU A 15 0.99 7.56 -12.51
N GLY A 16 0.05 8.11 -11.73
CA GLY A 16 -0.69 9.30 -12.09
C GLY A 16 -1.72 9.04 -13.18
N GLU A 17 -1.99 10.06 -14.00
CA GLU A 17 -2.92 9.97 -15.13
C GLU A 17 -2.28 9.37 -16.39
N ASN A 18 -1.05 8.89 -16.26
CA ASN A 18 -0.34 8.28 -17.36
C ASN A 18 -1.02 6.97 -17.78
N ASN A 19 -0.97 6.70 -19.06
CA ASN A 19 -1.49 5.45 -19.60
C ASN A 19 -0.66 4.28 -19.08
N TRP A 20 -1.23 3.53 -18.14
CA TRP A 20 -0.62 2.30 -17.66
C TRP A 20 -1.04 1.11 -18.52
N THR A 21 -0.21 0.11 -18.58
CA THR A 21 -0.51 -1.17 -19.21
C THR A 21 -0.38 -2.30 -18.20
N GLN A 22 -1.04 -3.41 -18.45
CA GLN A 22 -0.90 -4.60 -17.61
C GLN A 22 0.55 -5.11 -17.59
N SER A 23 1.26 -4.98 -18.70
CA SER A 23 2.67 -5.34 -18.81
C SER A 23 3.55 -4.47 -17.91
N MET A 24 3.31 -3.15 -17.86
CA MET A 24 4.01 -2.24 -16.96
C MET A 24 3.77 -2.60 -15.50
N LEU A 25 2.52 -2.82 -15.13
CA LEU A 25 2.16 -3.21 -13.76
C LEU A 25 2.83 -4.52 -13.36
N SER A 26 2.79 -5.52 -14.24
CA SER A 26 3.45 -6.81 -14.03
C SER A 26 4.95 -6.65 -13.80
N SER A 27 5.63 -5.93 -14.68
CA SER A 27 7.07 -5.70 -14.61
C SER A 27 7.47 -4.92 -13.36
N GLN A 28 6.78 -3.82 -13.07
CA GLN A 28 7.15 -2.93 -11.96
C GLN A 28 6.76 -3.47 -10.59
N LEU A 29 5.73 -4.31 -10.50
CA LEU A 29 5.28 -4.91 -9.24
C LEU A 29 5.81 -6.32 -9.01
N GLY A 30 6.36 -6.98 -10.04
CA GLY A 30 6.76 -8.38 -9.93
C GLY A 30 5.58 -9.33 -9.75
N ILE A 31 4.43 -8.99 -10.34
CA ILE A 31 3.20 -9.79 -10.30
C ILE A 31 2.94 -10.31 -11.73
N SER A 32 2.55 -11.58 -11.86
CA SER A 32 2.31 -12.17 -13.18
C SER A 32 1.21 -11.42 -13.95
N GLN A 33 1.33 -11.38 -15.27
CA GLN A 33 0.33 -10.71 -16.10
C GLN A 33 -1.09 -11.29 -15.93
N SER A 34 -1.18 -12.58 -15.70
CA SER A 34 -2.48 -13.22 -15.45
C SER A 34 -3.10 -12.75 -14.14
N GLU A 35 -2.31 -12.61 -13.08
CA GLU A 35 -2.79 -12.07 -11.81
C GLU A 35 -3.15 -10.60 -11.92
N ILE A 36 -2.37 -9.80 -12.64
CA ILE A 36 -2.71 -8.40 -12.95
C ILE A 36 -4.07 -8.34 -13.69
N SER A 37 -4.23 -9.14 -14.72
CA SER A 37 -5.48 -9.18 -15.50
C SER A 37 -6.70 -9.51 -14.63
N GLU A 38 -6.59 -10.54 -13.80
CA GLU A 38 -7.66 -10.93 -12.88
C GLU A 38 -7.95 -9.86 -11.82
N SER A 39 -6.91 -9.21 -11.32
CA SER A 39 -7.04 -8.09 -10.37
C SER A 39 -7.79 -6.91 -10.98
N ILE A 40 -7.44 -6.53 -12.20
CA ILE A 40 -8.11 -5.45 -12.93
C ILE A 40 -9.60 -5.79 -13.14
N LYS A 41 -9.91 -7.02 -13.53
CA LYS A 41 -11.31 -7.48 -13.68
C LYS A 41 -12.08 -7.35 -12.37
N ARG A 42 -11.51 -7.82 -11.25
CA ARG A 42 -12.14 -7.69 -9.91
C ARG A 42 -12.38 -6.23 -9.55
N SER A 43 -11.38 -5.38 -9.79
CA SER A 43 -11.45 -3.95 -9.44
C SER A 43 -12.47 -3.19 -10.30
N LYS A 44 -12.60 -3.56 -11.57
CA LYS A 44 -13.66 -3.02 -12.44
C LYS A 44 -15.05 -3.48 -11.98
N TYR A 45 -15.18 -4.76 -11.66
CA TYR A 45 -16.45 -5.32 -11.20
C TYR A 45 -16.93 -4.66 -9.90
N SER A 46 -16.01 -4.33 -9.00
CA SER A 46 -16.33 -3.65 -7.73
C SER A 46 -16.45 -2.13 -7.82
N GLY A 47 -16.23 -1.54 -9.01
CA GLY A 47 -16.30 -0.09 -9.20
C GLY A 47 -15.06 0.67 -8.71
N LEU A 48 -13.97 -0.02 -8.36
CA LEU A 48 -12.72 0.62 -7.94
C LEU A 48 -11.89 1.14 -9.12
N ILE A 49 -12.08 0.55 -10.31
CA ILE A 49 -11.55 1.06 -11.57
C ILE A 49 -12.71 1.35 -12.49
N ASN A 50 -12.72 2.54 -13.06
CA ASN A 50 -13.72 2.93 -14.06
C ASN A 50 -13.50 2.11 -15.34
N THR A 51 -14.57 1.55 -15.90
CA THR A 51 -14.53 0.70 -17.08
C THR A 51 -14.28 1.47 -18.38
N ILE A 52 -14.53 2.77 -18.40
CA ILE A 52 -14.42 3.61 -19.59
C ILE A 52 -12.99 4.14 -19.76
N ASP A 53 -12.47 4.80 -18.72
CA ASP A 53 -11.18 5.49 -18.76
C ASP A 53 -10.05 4.76 -18.04
N ASN A 54 -10.35 3.64 -17.39
CA ASN A 54 -9.40 2.83 -16.60
C ASN A 54 -8.76 3.58 -15.42
N HIS A 55 -9.32 4.70 -14.99
CA HIS A 55 -8.83 5.40 -13.81
C HIS A 55 -9.35 4.75 -12.53
N VAL A 56 -8.53 4.81 -11.48
CA VAL A 56 -8.98 4.39 -10.15
C VAL A 56 -9.99 5.39 -9.62
N ASN A 57 -11.13 4.88 -9.15
CA ASN A 57 -12.08 5.69 -8.38
C ASN A 57 -11.46 5.95 -6.99
N LYS A 58 -10.65 6.99 -6.91
CA LYS A 58 -9.86 7.31 -5.72
C LYS A 58 -10.72 7.48 -4.48
N ARG A 59 -11.91 8.07 -4.62
CA ARG A 59 -12.83 8.27 -3.49
C ARG A 59 -13.30 6.94 -2.93
N THR A 60 -13.83 6.08 -3.77
CA THR A 60 -14.31 4.75 -3.36
C THR A 60 -13.16 3.90 -2.80
N PHE A 61 -12.00 3.97 -3.42
CA PHE A 61 -10.83 3.24 -2.93
C PHE A 61 -10.35 3.76 -1.57
N PHE A 62 -10.31 5.07 -1.37
CA PHE A 62 -9.98 5.67 -0.08
C PHE A 62 -10.95 5.24 1.01
N ASP A 63 -12.26 5.30 0.73
CA ASP A 63 -13.28 4.85 1.69
C ASP A 63 -13.06 3.38 2.09
N PHE A 64 -12.68 2.53 1.16
CA PHE A 64 -12.29 1.15 1.47
C PHE A 64 -11.04 1.09 2.34
N VAL A 65 -9.99 1.84 2.01
CA VAL A 65 -8.73 1.81 2.75
C VAL A 65 -8.93 2.23 4.21
N ILE A 66 -9.67 3.28 4.46
CA ILE A 66 -9.84 3.80 5.82
C ILE A 66 -10.84 2.99 6.66
N ASN A 67 -11.85 2.37 6.06
CA ASN A 67 -12.91 1.67 6.77
C ASN A 67 -12.82 0.14 6.67
N GLY A 68 -12.31 -0.39 5.55
CA GLY A 68 -12.36 -1.82 5.24
C GLY A 68 -11.02 -2.54 5.34
N LEU A 69 -9.92 -1.88 5.04
CA LEU A 69 -8.62 -2.54 4.89
C LEU A 69 -8.20 -3.34 6.12
N LYS A 70 -8.35 -2.77 7.31
CA LYS A 70 -8.00 -3.42 8.57
C LYS A 70 -8.89 -4.64 8.87
N VAL A 71 -10.13 -4.61 8.44
CA VAL A 71 -11.10 -5.68 8.69
C VAL A 71 -10.92 -6.82 7.69
N VAL A 72 -10.70 -6.48 6.42
CA VAL A 72 -10.58 -7.45 5.33
C VAL A 72 -9.18 -8.12 5.32
N PHE A 73 -8.14 -7.34 5.59
CA PHE A 73 -6.75 -7.80 5.63
C PHE A 73 -6.11 -7.46 6.98
N PRO A 74 -6.58 -8.08 8.06
CA PRO A 74 -6.07 -7.76 9.40
C PRO A 74 -4.61 -8.14 9.55
N GLN A 75 -3.87 -7.34 10.31
CA GLN A 75 -2.48 -7.57 10.62
C GLN A 75 -2.19 -7.20 12.08
N ARG A 76 -1.37 -7.99 12.73
CA ARG A 76 -0.82 -7.69 14.06
C ARG A 76 0.71 -7.76 13.98
N PRO A 77 1.42 -6.86 14.68
CA PRO A 77 2.88 -6.95 14.73
C PRO A 77 3.34 -8.30 15.27
N GLY A 78 4.28 -8.90 14.56
CA GLY A 78 4.85 -10.20 14.90
C GLY A 78 6.21 -10.10 15.57
N ALA A 79 7.00 -11.18 15.48
CA ALA A 79 8.34 -11.24 16.05
C ALA A 79 9.27 -10.21 15.44
N ILE A 80 10.36 -9.89 16.15
CA ILE A 80 11.40 -8.97 15.68
C ILE A 80 12.22 -9.68 14.60
N VAL A 81 12.27 -9.09 13.42
CA VAL A 81 13.00 -9.60 12.26
C VAL A 81 13.71 -8.46 11.54
N ARG A 82 14.62 -8.83 10.63
CA ARG A 82 15.22 -7.88 9.70
C ARG A 82 14.24 -7.57 8.57
N GLY A 83 14.18 -6.30 8.16
CA GLY A 83 13.29 -5.94 7.07
C GLY A 83 13.41 -4.49 6.62
N VAL A 84 12.46 -4.09 5.80
CA VAL A 84 12.30 -2.72 5.28
C VAL A 84 11.30 -1.97 6.16
N PRO A 85 11.66 -0.78 6.69
CA PRO A 85 10.76 -0.03 7.56
C PRO A 85 9.41 0.25 6.91
N THR A 86 8.34 0.06 7.65
CA THR A 86 6.97 0.38 7.21
C THR A 86 6.20 1.08 8.32
N ALA A 87 4.99 1.48 8.01
CA ALA A 87 4.13 2.24 8.90
C ALA A 87 4.85 3.50 9.40
N HIS A 88 4.73 3.83 10.68
CA HIS A 88 5.37 5.01 11.27
C HIS A 88 6.91 4.97 11.19
N ALA A 89 7.51 3.80 11.04
CA ALA A 89 8.97 3.63 10.92
C ALA A 89 9.51 3.94 9.52
N ALA A 90 8.65 4.09 8.51
CA ALA A 90 9.08 4.44 7.17
C ALA A 90 9.81 5.80 7.14
N PRO A 91 10.84 5.96 6.27
CA PRO A 91 11.71 7.15 6.32
C PRO A 91 10.98 8.47 6.06
N PHE A 92 9.82 8.45 5.41
CA PHE A 92 9.01 9.64 5.11
C PHE A 92 8.36 10.26 6.35
N PHE A 93 8.28 9.51 7.45
CA PHE A 93 7.53 9.86 8.65
C PHE A 93 8.43 10.14 9.84
N GLN A 94 9.73 10.32 9.63
CA GLN A 94 10.66 10.71 10.68
C GLN A 94 10.16 12.01 11.33
N ASN A 95 10.10 12.01 12.66
CA ASN A 95 9.62 13.12 13.49
C ASN A 95 8.10 13.44 13.40
N LYS A 96 7.33 12.69 12.61
CA LYS A 96 5.87 12.88 12.54
C LYS A 96 5.12 11.97 13.49
N PHE A 97 5.66 10.79 13.76
CA PHE A 97 5.09 9.82 14.69
C PHE A 97 6.10 9.51 15.78
N TYR A 98 5.62 9.50 17.03
CA TYR A 98 6.43 9.06 18.15
C TYR A 98 6.09 7.61 18.48
N SER A 99 7.05 6.71 18.30
CA SER A 99 6.93 5.32 18.72
C SER A 99 8.33 4.76 18.98
N GLU A 100 8.47 4.03 20.08
CA GLU A 100 9.70 3.30 20.40
C GLU A 100 9.86 2.04 19.56
N GLU A 101 8.74 1.52 19.03
CA GLU A 101 8.69 0.29 18.26
C GLU A 101 8.93 0.56 16.78
N GLN A 102 9.79 -0.26 16.17
CA GLN A 102 9.98 -0.25 14.73
C GLN A 102 9.11 -1.34 14.10
N TYR A 103 8.49 -1.03 12.97
CA TYR A 103 7.76 -2.00 12.16
C TYR A 103 8.46 -2.18 10.81
N VAL A 104 8.58 -3.43 10.38
CA VAL A 104 9.29 -3.75 9.13
C VAL A 104 8.50 -4.78 8.31
N TRP A 105 8.60 -4.66 6.99
CA TRP A 105 8.28 -5.77 6.09
C TRP A 105 9.47 -6.73 6.12
N PRO A 106 9.28 -8.01 6.49
CA PRO A 106 10.38 -8.95 6.53
C PRO A 106 11.12 -9.04 5.19
N SER A 107 12.44 -8.90 5.22
CA SER A 107 13.29 -8.98 4.03
C SER A 107 14.73 -9.25 4.42
N GLY A 108 15.37 -10.23 3.77
CA GLY A 108 16.79 -10.51 3.96
C GLY A 108 17.72 -9.37 3.51
N LYS A 109 17.22 -8.47 2.65
CA LYS A 109 17.94 -7.29 2.18
C LYS A 109 17.69 -6.05 3.05
N GLY A 110 16.82 -6.14 4.04
CA GLY A 110 16.52 -5.04 4.94
C GLY A 110 17.68 -4.73 5.87
N GLN A 111 17.74 -3.48 6.32
CA GLN A 111 18.81 -2.99 7.20
C GLN A 111 18.32 -2.65 8.61
N VAL A 112 17.03 -2.78 8.86
CA VAL A 112 16.41 -2.43 10.13
C VAL A 112 15.80 -3.68 10.77
N ARG A 113 15.89 -3.78 12.08
CA ARG A 113 15.19 -4.82 12.85
C ARG A 113 13.97 -4.21 13.50
N GLY A 114 12.85 -4.88 13.36
CA GLY A 114 11.60 -4.42 13.96
C GLY A 114 10.56 -5.54 13.98
N GLN A 115 9.40 -5.25 14.53
CA GLN A 115 8.29 -6.18 14.56
C GLN A 115 7.76 -6.40 13.14
N ALA A 116 7.56 -7.66 12.77
CA ALA A 116 7.15 -8.04 11.43
C ALA A 116 5.72 -7.59 11.11
N ILE A 117 5.57 -6.86 10.04
CA ILE A 117 4.29 -6.59 9.37
C ILE A 117 4.34 -7.29 8.03
N ILE A 118 3.46 -8.25 7.82
CA ILE A 118 3.41 -8.94 6.53
C ILE A 118 2.85 -7.98 5.48
N PRO A 119 3.59 -7.74 4.38
CA PRO A 119 3.13 -6.83 3.35
C PRO A 119 1.88 -7.39 2.64
N LEU A 120 1.10 -6.52 2.03
CA LEU A 120 -0.10 -6.90 1.29
C LEU A 120 0.20 -7.85 0.13
N TYR A 121 1.43 -7.83 -0.38
CA TYR A 121 1.91 -8.81 -1.36
C TYR A 121 3.41 -9.05 -1.18
N LYS A 122 3.85 -10.26 -1.45
CA LYS A 122 5.24 -10.71 -1.21
C LYS A 122 6.32 -9.91 -1.95
N THR A 123 5.98 -9.26 -3.06
CA THR A 123 6.92 -8.48 -3.88
C THR A 123 7.02 -7.01 -3.49
N VAL A 124 6.28 -6.56 -2.49
CA VAL A 124 6.23 -5.15 -2.07
C VAL A 124 7.64 -4.59 -1.80
N THR A 125 8.48 -5.32 -1.10
CA THR A 125 9.83 -4.87 -0.76
C THR A 125 10.72 -4.60 -1.98
N SER A 126 10.49 -5.33 -3.08
CA SER A 126 11.18 -5.09 -4.35
C SER A 126 10.50 -3.98 -5.15
N ALA A 127 9.18 -3.95 -5.15
CA ALA A 127 8.38 -3.00 -5.93
C ALA A 127 8.62 -1.55 -5.51
N ILE A 128 8.91 -1.30 -4.22
CA ILE A 128 9.10 0.06 -3.70
C ILE A 128 10.53 0.59 -3.86
N GLU A 129 11.49 -0.22 -4.28
CA GLU A 129 12.91 0.20 -4.37
C GLU A 129 13.09 1.42 -5.27
N ASN A 130 12.34 1.51 -6.36
CA ASN A 130 12.40 2.61 -7.33
C ASN A 130 11.09 3.40 -7.41
N ASP A 131 10.24 3.30 -6.39
CA ASP A 131 8.95 3.99 -6.36
C ASP A 131 8.65 4.50 -4.95
N GLN A 132 9.17 5.68 -4.66
CA GLN A 132 9.03 6.32 -3.35
C GLN A 132 7.57 6.67 -3.04
N PHE A 133 6.78 7.02 -4.05
CA PHE A 133 5.38 7.36 -3.83
C PHE A 133 4.55 6.12 -3.48
N LEU A 134 4.76 5.01 -4.17
CA LEU A 134 4.15 3.74 -3.81
C LEU A 134 4.54 3.31 -2.40
N TYR A 135 5.83 3.45 -2.05
CA TYR A 135 6.31 3.17 -0.70
C TYR A 135 5.53 3.97 0.35
N GLN A 136 5.39 5.26 0.11
CA GLN A 136 4.66 6.17 1.01
C GLN A 136 3.19 5.72 1.20
N LEU A 137 2.50 5.42 0.10
CA LEU A 137 1.11 4.98 0.14
C LEU A 137 0.93 3.65 0.89
N LEU A 138 1.82 2.69 0.65
CA LEU A 138 1.77 1.39 1.34
C LEU A 138 2.11 1.51 2.82
N ALA A 139 3.07 2.35 3.19
CA ALA A 139 3.40 2.61 4.60
C ALA A 139 2.24 3.29 5.34
N LEU A 140 1.56 4.26 4.71
CA LEU A 140 0.34 4.87 5.25
C LEU A 140 -0.78 3.84 5.44
N ALA A 141 -0.96 2.95 4.47
CA ALA A 141 -1.93 1.86 4.57
C ALA A 141 -1.62 0.95 5.77
N ASP A 142 -0.35 0.68 6.04
CA ASP A 142 0.04 -0.11 7.22
C ASP A 142 -0.22 0.64 8.54
N ILE A 143 -0.02 1.96 8.58
CA ILE A 143 -0.43 2.74 9.78
C ILE A 143 -1.93 2.59 10.03
N ILE A 144 -2.73 2.63 8.98
CA ILE A 144 -4.19 2.45 9.08
C ILE A 144 -4.53 1.03 9.57
N ARG A 145 -3.76 0.01 9.17
CA ARG A 145 -3.98 -1.37 9.60
C ARG A 145 -3.56 -1.65 11.03
N VAL A 146 -2.42 -1.15 11.46
CA VAL A 146 -1.77 -1.56 12.73
C VAL A 146 -1.58 -0.42 13.71
N GLY A 147 -1.71 0.83 13.31
CA GLY A 147 -1.44 1.99 14.14
C GLY A 147 -2.48 2.20 15.25
N ARG A 148 -2.11 3.01 16.23
CA ARG A 148 -3.00 3.49 17.28
C ARG A 148 -3.96 4.54 16.73
N ALA A 149 -5.00 4.90 17.48
CA ALA A 149 -6.04 5.81 17.01
C ALA A 149 -5.49 7.14 16.46
N ARG A 150 -4.58 7.78 17.19
CA ARG A 150 -3.96 9.06 16.79
C ARG A 150 -3.10 8.91 15.53
N GLU A 151 -2.32 7.84 15.44
CA GLU A 151 -1.50 7.56 14.26
C GLU A 151 -2.38 7.35 13.03
N LYS A 152 -3.48 6.62 13.18
CA LYS A 152 -4.45 6.40 12.09
C LYS A 152 -5.06 7.69 11.59
N GLU A 153 -5.50 8.56 12.49
CA GLU A 153 -6.08 9.86 12.11
C GLU A 153 -5.10 10.66 11.26
N MET A 154 -3.86 10.75 11.69
CA MET A 154 -2.80 11.42 10.93
C MET A 154 -2.55 10.76 9.57
N ALA A 155 -2.51 9.42 9.54
CA ALA A 155 -2.30 8.68 8.30
C ALA A 155 -3.46 8.86 7.31
N ILE A 156 -4.68 8.91 7.80
CA ILE A 156 -5.87 9.17 6.99
C ILE A 156 -5.79 10.55 6.34
N GLU A 157 -5.46 11.58 7.11
CA GLU A 157 -5.28 12.94 6.57
C GLU A 157 -4.18 12.99 5.51
N MET A 158 -3.03 12.36 5.78
CA MET A 158 -1.92 12.30 4.82
C MET A 158 -2.31 11.54 3.55
N MET A 159 -3.00 10.42 3.69
CA MET A 159 -3.49 9.64 2.55
C MET A 159 -4.46 10.44 1.70
N GLU A 160 -5.39 11.16 2.32
CA GLU A 160 -6.34 12.03 1.64
C GLU A 160 -5.62 13.10 0.81
N GLN A 161 -4.62 13.75 1.39
CA GLN A 161 -3.79 14.73 0.69
C GLN A 161 -3.04 14.13 -0.50
N HIS A 162 -2.48 12.93 -0.35
CA HIS A 162 -1.76 12.26 -1.43
C HIS A 162 -2.65 11.78 -2.56
N LEU A 163 -3.85 11.34 -2.26
CA LEU A 163 -4.78 10.85 -3.28
C LEU A 163 -5.43 11.98 -4.07
N GLN A 164 -5.56 13.16 -3.49
CA GLN A 164 -6.15 14.35 -4.12
C GLN A 164 -7.32 14.00 -5.04
N TYR A 165 -8.46 13.69 -4.46
CA TYR A 165 -9.65 13.66 -5.30
C TYR A 165 -10.12 15.08 -5.51
N ALA A 166 -9.90 15.50 -6.72
CA ALA A 166 -10.58 16.69 -7.19
C ALA A 166 -12.03 16.32 -7.48
#